data_f43dc6e231e12da87bce77bb6e5a93a1
#
_entry.id   f43dc6e231e12da87bce77bb6e5a93a1
#
_cell.length_a   1.000
_cell.length_b   1.000
_cell.length_c   1.000
_cell.angle_alpha   90.00
_cell.angle_beta   90.00
_cell.angle_gamma   90.00
#
_symmetry.space_group_name_H-M   'P 1'
#
loop_
_entity.id
_entity.type
_entity.pdbx_description
1 polymer ?
#
loop_
_entity_poly.entity_id
_entity_poly.type
_entity_poly.pdbx_seq_one_letter_code
_entity_poly.pdbx_strand_id
1 'polypeptide(L)'
;EKDWSRYANYTGTGNTLKAHHPTVRRLILDSLRHWACDLHVDGFRFDLASILSPDEAGNPLADAPIVWEIESEPVLAGTKLIAEAWDAAGMYQVGRWVGDAWKEWNGKFRDDVRDFVRGAPGTVSRFANRLVASPDLYEQEEREPEQSINFVTCHDGFTLADLVSYDVKHNEANGEGNRDGADDNRSWNCGVEGPTGDPAVLRLRERQQKNLLAITLLSAGVPMISMGDEARRTQRGNNNAWCQDSELSWLDWALMEEHAGLVRFVRELVRLRCSEMPLVDA
;
A
#
# COMPACT_ATOMS: atom_id res chain seq x y z
N GLU A 1 23.74 28.46 -0.01
CA GLU A 1 24.73 27.98 1.01
C GLU A 1 24.20 26.71 1.62
N LYS A 2 25.00 25.64 1.63
CA LYS A 2 24.64 24.38 2.30
C LYS A 2 24.77 24.59 3.81
N ASP A 3 23.64 24.48 4.52
CA ASP A 3 23.65 24.45 5.99
C ASP A 3 24.03 23.04 6.46
N TRP A 4 25.28 22.86 6.82
CA TRP A 4 25.83 21.58 7.29
C TRP A 4 25.33 21.16 8.67
N SER A 5 24.53 21.98 9.36
CA SER A 5 23.93 21.65 10.64
C SER A 5 22.59 20.90 10.48
N ARG A 6 22.08 20.77 9.26
CA ARG A 6 20.78 20.14 8.97
C ARG A 6 20.92 19.02 7.97
N TYR A 7 20.23 17.91 8.22
CA TYR A 7 20.07 16.83 7.27
C TYR A 7 18.91 17.12 6.30
N ALA A 8 19.03 16.64 5.06
CA ALA A 8 17.87 16.54 4.18
C ALA A 8 16.87 15.54 4.78
N ASN A 9 15.59 15.85 4.70
CA ASN A 9 14.53 15.02 5.28
C ASN A 9 13.38 14.86 4.30
N TYR A 10 13.42 13.80 3.50
CA TYR A 10 12.36 13.39 2.59
C TYR A 10 11.57 12.18 3.11
N THR A 11 11.95 11.65 4.28
CA THR A 11 11.36 10.48 4.92
C THR A 11 10.35 10.84 6.02
N GLY A 12 10.37 12.08 6.50
CA GLY A 12 9.62 12.46 7.70
C GLY A 12 10.28 12.06 9.04
N THR A 13 11.39 11.27 9.01
CA THR A 13 12.07 10.75 10.20
C THR A 13 13.26 11.59 10.67
N GLY A 14 13.48 12.75 10.05
CA GLY A 14 14.54 13.70 10.43
C GLY A 14 15.78 13.68 9.54
N ASN A 15 15.98 12.64 8.75
CA ASN A 15 17.10 12.54 7.80
C ASN A 15 16.75 11.65 6.61
N THR A 16 17.59 11.69 5.56
CA THR A 16 17.50 10.82 4.38
C THR A 16 18.88 10.36 3.99
N LEU A 17 19.04 9.06 3.68
CA LEU A 17 20.30 8.51 3.17
C LEU A 17 20.64 9.11 1.80
N LYS A 18 21.91 9.44 1.60
CA LYS A 18 22.44 9.97 0.33
C LYS A 18 22.64 8.82 -0.67
N ALA A 19 21.53 8.28 -1.23
CA ALA A 19 21.54 7.05 -2.02
C ALA A 19 22.37 7.13 -3.31
N HIS A 20 22.60 8.32 -3.89
CA HIS A 20 23.51 8.49 -5.04
C HIS A 20 25.01 8.35 -4.67
N HIS A 21 25.38 8.41 -3.37
CA HIS A 21 26.78 8.28 -2.95
C HIS A 21 27.25 6.82 -3.06
N PRO A 22 28.41 6.52 -3.70
CA PRO A 22 28.84 5.14 -3.96
C PRO A 22 28.93 4.25 -2.70
N THR A 23 29.38 4.81 -1.57
CA THR A 23 29.46 4.07 -0.30
C THR A 23 28.06 3.70 0.24
N VAL A 24 27.09 4.59 0.09
CA VAL A 24 25.72 4.32 0.53
C VAL A 24 25.06 3.29 -0.38
N ARG A 25 25.26 3.37 -1.69
CA ARG A 25 24.80 2.32 -2.63
C ARG A 25 25.38 0.96 -2.26
N ARG A 26 26.68 0.91 -1.97
CA ARG A 26 27.33 -0.32 -1.52
C ARG A 26 26.72 -0.87 -0.24
N LEU A 27 26.45 -0.01 0.76
CA LEU A 27 25.80 -0.41 2.01
C LEU A 27 24.42 -1.02 1.75
N ILE A 28 23.61 -0.41 0.85
CA ILE A 28 22.30 -0.92 0.49
C ILE A 28 22.41 -2.29 -0.17
N LEU A 29 23.27 -2.44 -1.18
CA LEU A 29 23.47 -3.71 -1.88
C LEU A 29 23.99 -4.81 -0.96
N ASP A 30 24.98 -4.52 -0.12
CA ASP A 30 25.52 -5.50 0.82
C ASP A 30 24.46 -5.94 1.86
N SER A 31 23.59 -5.03 2.29
CA SER A 31 22.43 -5.37 3.15
C SER A 31 21.45 -6.30 2.44
N LEU A 32 21.07 -5.99 1.21
CA LEU A 32 20.13 -6.83 0.42
C LEU A 32 20.72 -8.23 0.17
N ARG A 33 22.02 -8.32 -0.17
CA ARG A 33 22.72 -9.59 -0.33
C ARG A 33 22.69 -10.43 0.95
N HIS A 34 22.97 -9.81 2.09
CA HIS A 34 22.92 -10.49 3.38
C HIS A 34 21.52 -11.08 3.65
N TRP A 35 20.47 -10.29 3.46
CA TRP A 35 19.10 -10.77 3.67
C TRP A 35 18.71 -11.89 2.69
N ALA A 36 19.11 -11.80 1.42
CA ALA A 36 18.80 -12.81 0.42
C ALA A 36 19.63 -14.09 0.58
N CYS A 37 20.98 -13.97 0.77
CA CYS A 37 21.87 -15.11 0.82
C CYS A 37 21.89 -15.82 2.17
N ASP A 38 21.98 -15.05 3.26
CA ASP A 38 22.21 -15.63 4.60
C ASP A 38 20.90 -15.89 5.32
N LEU A 39 19.86 -15.08 5.09
CA LEU A 39 18.56 -15.18 5.75
C LEU A 39 17.46 -15.70 4.84
N HIS A 40 17.75 -15.89 3.54
CA HIS A 40 16.86 -16.54 2.56
C HIS A 40 15.50 -15.86 2.40
N VAL A 41 15.46 -14.51 2.41
CA VAL A 41 14.21 -13.79 2.11
C VAL A 41 13.93 -13.84 0.60
N ASP A 42 12.64 -13.91 0.23
CA ASP A 42 12.18 -14.09 -1.15
C ASP A 42 11.92 -12.77 -1.88
N GLY A 43 12.08 -11.64 -1.20
CA GLY A 43 11.86 -10.31 -1.80
C GLY A 43 11.93 -9.18 -0.80
N PHE A 44 11.81 -7.94 -1.32
CA PHE A 44 11.94 -6.71 -0.56
C PHE A 44 10.85 -5.72 -0.95
N ARG A 45 10.23 -5.10 0.02
CA ARG A 45 9.45 -3.88 -0.16
C ARG A 45 10.25 -2.70 0.35
N PHE A 46 10.47 -1.71 -0.49
CA PHE A 46 11.23 -0.50 -0.19
C PHE A 46 10.27 0.59 0.26
N ASP A 47 10.43 0.96 1.53
CA ASP A 47 9.69 2.05 2.15
C ASP A 47 10.10 3.38 1.54
N LEU A 48 9.11 4.22 1.18
CA LEU A 48 9.35 5.52 0.55
C LEU A 48 10.43 5.45 -0.54
N ALA A 49 10.34 4.49 -1.45
CA ALA A 49 11.40 4.15 -2.41
C ALA A 49 11.86 5.35 -3.26
N SER A 50 11.02 6.36 -3.44
CA SER A 50 11.38 7.60 -4.14
C SER A 50 12.58 8.33 -3.53
N ILE A 51 12.93 8.07 -2.27
CA ILE A 51 14.15 8.63 -1.65
C ILE A 51 15.45 8.05 -2.23
N LEU A 52 15.37 6.96 -2.98
CA LEU A 52 16.53 6.38 -3.69
C LEU A 52 16.88 7.15 -4.96
N SER A 53 15.92 7.94 -5.51
CA SER A 53 16.08 8.59 -6.81
C SER A 53 16.79 9.95 -6.81
N PRO A 54 16.88 10.78 -5.72
CA PRO A 54 17.45 12.11 -5.82
C PRO A 54 18.94 12.12 -6.13
N ASP A 55 19.35 13.11 -6.94
CA ASP A 55 20.74 13.49 -7.17
C ASP A 55 21.34 14.28 -5.98
N GLU A 56 22.56 14.82 -6.14
CA GLU A 56 23.21 15.64 -5.12
C GLU A 56 22.48 16.95 -4.78
N ALA A 57 21.66 17.45 -5.68
CA ALA A 57 20.90 18.67 -5.51
C ALA A 57 19.48 18.42 -4.95
N GLY A 58 19.08 17.13 -4.82
CA GLY A 58 17.76 16.72 -4.39
C GLY A 58 16.73 16.62 -5.51
N ASN A 59 17.17 16.68 -6.78
CA ASN A 59 16.26 16.48 -7.92
C ASN A 59 16.07 14.99 -8.19
N PRO A 60 14.84 14.52 -8.47
CA PRO A 60 14.62 13.13 -8.82
C PRO A 60 15.29 12.79 -10.15
N LEU A 61 16.05 11.70 -10.17
CA LEU A 61 16.59 11.10 -11.39
C LEU A 61 15.55 10.12 -11.94
N ALA A 62 15.32 10.19 -13.26
CA ALA A 62 14.51 9.20 -13.96
C ALA A 62 15.19 7.83 -13.91
N ASP A 63 16.52 7.81 -14.07
CA ASP A 63 17.37 6.60 -14.05
C ASP A 63 18.30 6.61 -12.84
N ALA A 64 17.76 6.37 -11.65
CA ALA A 64 18.55 6.33 -10.43
C ALA A 64 19.49 5.12 -10.44
N PRO A 65 20.84 5.31 -10.37
CA PRO A 65 21.79 4.20 -10.49
C PRO A 65 21.57 3.05 -9.50
N ILE A 66 21.19 3.38 -8.25
CA ILE A 66 20.97 2.37 -7.22
C ILE A 66 19.80 1.44 -7.55
N VAL A 67 18.76 1.93 -8.24
CA VAL A 67 17.59 1.12 -8.60
C VAL A 67 17.98 0.07 -9.63
N TRP A 68 18.78 0.46 -10.64
CA TRP A 68 19.34 -0.45 -11.64
C TRP A 68 20.39 -1.42 -11.04
N GLU A 69 21.21 -0.94 -10.10
CA GLU A 69 22.18 -1.79 -9.39
C GLU A 69 21.49 -2.89 -8.56
N ILE A 70 20.33 -2.58 -7.94
CA ILE A 70 19.52 -3.57 -7.21
C ILE A 70 18.92 -4.58 -8.18
N GLU A 71 18.31 -4.13 -9.28
CA GLU A 71 17.67 -5.01 -10.25
C GLU A 71 18.66 -5.92 -10.96
N SER A 72 19.84 -5.40 -11.33
CA SER A 72 20.89 -6.14 -12.03
C SER A 72 21.77 -6.98 -11.10
N GLU A 73 21.56 -6.96 -9.78
CA GLU A 73 22.35 -7.73 -8.83
C GLU A 73 22.05 -9.23 -8.97
N PRO A 74 23.04 -10.06 -9.39
CA PRO A 74 22.78 -11.48 -9.69
C PRO A 74 22.21 -12.28 -8.52
N VAL A 75 22.58 -11.91 -7.28
CA VAL A 75 22.08 -12.57 -6.06
C VAL A 75 20.60 -12.29 -5.84
N LEU A 76 20.09 -11.17 -6.34
CA LEU A 76 18.70 -10.77 -6.23
C LEU A 76 17.86 -11.23 -7.43
N ALA A 77 18.47 -11.89 -8.42
CA ALA A 77 17.76 -12.43 -9.55
C ALA A 77 16.65 -13.40 -9.09
N GLY A 78 15.41 -13.11 -9.46
CA GLY A 78 14.24 -13.88 -9.03
C GLY A 78 13.66 -13.50 -7.67
N THR A 79 14.26 -12.56 -6.92
CA THR A 79 13.61 -11.96 -5.74
C THR A 79 12.54 -10.96 -6.17
N LYS A 80 11.50 -10.81 -5.35
CA LYS A 80 10.45 -9.82 -5.57
C LYS A 80 10.95 -8.44 -5.15
N LEU A 81 10.90 -7.46 -6.05
CA LEU A 81 11.23 -6.06 -5.78
C LEU A 81 9.96 -5.21 -5.82
N ILE A 82 9.63 -4.57 -4.72
CA ILE A 82 8.41 -3.80 -4.55
C ILE A 82 8.75 -2.39 -4.09
N ALA A 83 8.30 -1.38 -4.82
CA ALA A 83 8.50 0.02 -4.47
C ALA A 83 7.21 0.63 -3.89
N GLU A 84 7.36 1.33 -2.80
CA GLU A 84 6.45 2.40 -2.44
C GLU A 84 6.94 3.67 -3.14
N ALA A 85 6.45 3.90 -4.36
CA ALA A 85 7.00 4.87 -5.30
C ALA A 85 6.56 6.31 -5.00
N TRP A 86 6.69 6.75 -3.74
CA TRP A 86 6.51 8.12 -3.25
C TRP A 86 7.44 8.43 -2.08
N ASP A 87 7.42 9.67 -1.59
CA ASP A 87 8.11 10.10 -0.38
C ASP A 87 7.21 10.93 0.55
N ALA A 88 7.72 11.29 1.73
CA ALA A 88 7.00 12.13 2.69
C ALA A 88 7.03 13.64 2.35
N ALA A 89 7.80 14.05 1.34
CA ALA A 89 7.93 15.46 0.91
C ALA A 89 7.06 15.81 -0.30
N GLY A 90 6.33 14.83 -0.87
CA GLY A 90 5.37 15.05 -1.95
C GLY A 90 5.81 14.54 -3.33
N MET A 91 6.96 13.86 -3.44
CA MET A 91 7.33 13.16 -4.66
C MET A 91 6.41 11.94 -4.86
N TYR A 92 5.90 11.76 -6.08
CA TYR A 92 5.02 10.65 -6.43
C TYR A 92 5.41 10.11 -7.81
N GLN A 93 5.98 8.90 -7.85
CA GLN A 93 6.54 8.27 -9.04
C GLN A 93 5.79 7.00 -9.48
N VAL A 94 4.62 6.72 -8.93
CA VAL A 94 3.80 5.58 -9.34
C VAL A 94 3.48 5.64 -10.83
N GLY A 95 3.79 4.56 -11.56
CA GLY A 95 3.71 4.47 -13.01
C GLY A 95 4.94 5.01 -13.75
N ARG A 96 5.94 5.55 -13.01
CA ARG A 96 7.19 6.08 -13.56
C ARG A 96 8.42 5.52 -12.86
N TRP A 97 8.25 4.51 -12.04
CA TRP A 97 9.37 3.84 -11.39
C TRP A 97 10.15 3.02 -12.42
N VAL A 98 11.47 3.14 -12.41
CA VAL A 98 12.33 2.49 -13.41
C VAL A 98 12.53 1.00 -13.10
N GLY A 99 12.86 0.21 -14.14
CA GLY A 99 13.15 -1.21 -14.07
C GLY A 99 11.95 -2.11 -14.35
N ASP A 100 12.22 -3.28 -14.96
CA ASP A 100 11.19 -4.23 -15.39
C ASP A 100 10.80 -5.21 -14.29
N ALA A 101 11.74 -5.52 -13.39
CA ALA A 101 11.49 -6.44 -12.26
C ALA A 101 10.72 -5.82 -11.10
N TRP A 102 10.64 -4.49 -11.04
CA TRP A 102 10.00 -3.78 -9.96
C TRP A 102 8.48 -3.76 -10.09
N LYS A 103 7.81 -4.01 -8.97
CA LYS A 103 6.37 -3.77 -8.80
C LYS A 103 6.16 -2.56 -7.91
N GLU A 104 5.03 -1.88 -8.08
CA GLU A 104 4.71 -0.66 -7.35
C GLU A 104 3.41 -0.82 -6.57
N TRP A 105 3.39 -0.33 -5.33
CA TRP A 105 2.13 -0.11 -4.65
C TRP A 105 1.34 0.98 -5.35
N ASN A 106 0.16 0.63 -5.87
CA ASN A 106 -0.66 1.56 -6.64
C ASN A 106 -1.57 2.38 -5.72
N GLY A 107 -1.07 3.53 -5.23
CA GLY A 107 -1.84 4.45 -4.39
C GLY A 107 -3.04 5.06 -5.11
N LYS A 108 -3.00 5.20 -6.46
CA LYS A 108 -4.18 5.65 -7.21
C LYS A 108 -5.28 4.60 -7.27
N PHE A 109 -4.93 3.32 -7.33
CA PHE A 109 -5.91 2.25 -7.19
C PHE A 109 -6.65 2.39 -5.86
N ARG A 110 -5.93 2.50 -4.75
CA ARG A 110 -6.50 2.71 -3.43
C ARG A 110 -7.50 3.87 -3.42
N ASP A 111 -7.06 5.01 -3.89
CA ASP A 111 -7.81 6.26 -3.77
C ASP A 111 -9.05 6.27 -4.68
N ASP A 112 -8.91 5.85 -5.94
CA ASP A 112 -9.98 5.85 -6.92
C ASP A 112 -11.06 4.81 -6.59
N VAL A 113 -10.67 3.63 -6.10
CA VAL A 113 -11.60 2.59 -5.67
C VAL A 113 -12.38 3.02 -4.42
N ARG A 114 -11.70 3.60 -3.43
CA ARG A 114 -12.37 4.15 -2.24
C ARG A 114 -13.37 5.25 -2.63
N ASP A 115 -12.97 6.19 -3.48
CA ASP A 115 -13.84 7.26 -3.97
C ASP A 115 -15.06 6.71 -4.70
N PHE A 116 -14.89 5.72 -5.56
CA PHE A 116 -16.00 5.09 -6.28
C PHE A 116 -16.99 4.41 -5.33
N VAL A 117 -16.49 3.61 -4.40
CA VAL A 117 -17.31 2.82 -3.47
C VAL A 117 -18.06 3.70 -2.48
N ARG A 118 -17.50 4.83 -2.05
CA ARG A 118 -18.21 5.82 -1.22
C ARG A 118 -19.19 6.72 -2.00
N GLY A 119 -19.25 6.58 -3.33
CA GLY A 119 -20.16 7.32 -4.18
C GLY A 119 -19.72 8.74 -4.53
N ALA A 120 -18.42 9.05 -4.50
CA ALA A 120 -17.90 10.35 -4.90
C ALA A 120 -18.20 10.63 -6.38
N PRO A 121 -18.58 11.86 -6.76
CA PRO A 121 -18.94 12.19 -8.14
C PRO A 121 -17.74 12.14 -9.08
N GLY A 122 -17.97 11.80 -10.36
CA GLY A 122 -16.96 11.83 -11.42
C GLY A 122 -15.88 10.73 -11.32
N THR A 123 -16.14 9.62 -10.62
CA THR A 123 -15.14 8.57 -10.35
C THR A 123 -15.17 7.43 -11.36
N VAL A 124 -16.22 7.28 -12.18
CA VAL A 124 -16.44 6.10 -13.03
C VAL A 124 -15.28 5.83 -13.99
N SER A 125 -14.79 6.86 -14.69
CA SER A 125 -13.68 6.69 -15.66
C SER A 125 -12.38 6.27 -14.98
N ARG A 126 -12.04 6.91 -13.85
CA ARG A 126 -10.83 6.55 -13.06
C ARG A 126 -10.95 5.13 -12.53
N PHE A 127 -12.10 4.77 -11.97
CA PHE A 127 -12.38 3.42 -11.49
C PHE A 127 -12.25 2.36 -12.60
N ALA A 128 -12.78 2.63 -13.81
CA ALA A 128 -12.64 1.71 -14.94
C ALA A 128 -11.18 1.44 -15.30
N ASN A 129 -10.32 2.48 -15.30
CA ASN A 129 -8.88 2.30 -15.50
C ASN A 129 -8.25 1.39 -14.42
N ARG A 130 -8.68 1.53 -13.15
CA ARG A 130 -8.15 0.69 -12.06
C ARG A 130 -8.45 -0.79 -12.27
N LEU A 131 -9.65 -1.12 -12.79
CA LEU A 131 -10.05 -2.52 -13.02
C LEU A 131 -9.17 -3.26 -14.04
N VAL A 132 -8.58 -2.53 -14.99
CA VAL A 132 -7.79 -3.07 -16.09
C VAL A 132 -6.30 -2.73 -15.97
N ALA A 133 -5.77 -2.83 -14.76
CA ALA A 133 -4.35 -2.61 -14.44
C ALA A 133 -3.81 -1.19 -14.65
N SER A 134 -4.69 -0.17 -14.61
CA SER A 134 -4.28 1.23 -14.64
C SER A 134 -3.48 1.65 -15.90
N PRO A 135 -4.01 1.46 -17.11
CA PRO A 135 -3.30 1.78 -18.35
C PRO A 135 -2.91 3.26 -18.45
N ASP A 136 -3.66 4.17 -17.81
CA ASP A 136 -3.32 5.59 -17.70
C ASP A 136 -2.02 5.86 -16.92
N LEU A 137 -1.49 4.87 -16.20
CA LEU A 137 -0.22 4.94 -15.47
C LEU A 137 0.90 4.16 -16.16
N TYR A 138 0.61 2.99 -16.72
CA TYR A 138 1.61 2.00 -17.12
C TYR A 138 1.76 1.84 -18.64
N GLU A 139 0.70 2.08 -19.44
CA GLU A 139 0.73 1.85 -20.88
C GLU A 139 1.81 2.67 -21.62
N GLN A 140 2.07 3.90 -21.19
CA GLN A 140 3.06 4.78 -21.83
C GLN A 140 4.52 4.33 -21.64
N GLU A 141 4.77 3.54 -20.61
CA GLU A 141 6.10 3.02 -20.26
C GLU A 141 6.27 1.55 -20.68
N GLU A 142 5.34 1.01 -21.50
CA GLU A 142 5.33 -0.40 -21.96
C GLU A 142 5.38 -1.39 -20.76
N ARG A 143 4.73 -1.03 -19.63
CA ARG A 143 4.78 -1.80 -18.39
C ARG A 143 3.63 -2.79 -18.31
N GLU A 144 3.93 -3.96 -17.74
CA GLU A 144 2.98 -5.05 -17.61
C GLU A 144 1.99 -4.85 -16.44
N PRO A 145 0.77 -5.43 -16.52
CA PRO A 145 -0.23 -5.37 -15.45
C PRO A 145 0.26 -5.82 -14.07
N GLU A 146 1.19 -6.79 -14.03
CA GLU A 146 1.77 -7.35 -12.82
C GLU A 146 2.64 -6.35 -12.04
N GLN A 147 3.04 -5.26 -12.66
CA GLN A 147 3.80 -4.20 -11.98
C GLN A 147 2.92 -3.38 -11.04
N SER A 148 1.59 -3.40 -11.24
CA SER A 148 0.63 -2.75 -10.35
C SER A 148 0.23 -3.66 -9.18
N ILE A 149 0.62 -3.30 -7.94
CA ILE A 149 0.08 -3.93 -6.73
C ILE A 149 -1.15 -3.14 -6.29
N ASN A 150 -2.31 -3.77 -6.43
CA ASN A 150 -3.62 -3.21 -6.16
C ASN A 150 -4.03 -3.43 -4.71
N PHE A 151 -4.38 -2.39 -4.00
CA PHE A 151 -4.83 -2.48 -2.60
C PHE A 151 -5.83 -1.39 -2.28
N VAL A 152 -6.67 -1.62 -1.29
CA VAL A 152 -7.58 -0.62 -0.72
C VAL A 152 -7.20 -0.27 0.72
N THR A 153 -6.45 -1.13 1.38
CA THR A 153 -5.95 -0.99 2.75
C THR A 153 -4.53 -1.55 2.84
N CYS A 154 -3.73 -1.00 3.73
CA CYS A 154 -2.38 -1.48 4.05
C CYS A 154 -2.08 -1.26 5.53
N HIS A 155 -0.80 -1.28 5.95
CA HIS A 155 -0.40 -1.01 7.34
C HIS A 155 -0.65 0.44 7.75
N ASP A 156 -0.61 1.37 6.79
CA ASP A 156 -0.96 2.78 6.98
C ASP A 156 -2.43 3.04 6.64
N GLY A 157 -3.07 3.88 7.43
CA GLY A 157 -4.47 4.23 7.24
C GLY A 157 -5.43 3.28 7.99
N PHE A 158 -6.70 3.40 7.67
CA PHE A 158 -7.75 2.55 8.24
C PHE A 158 -7.65 1.10 7.78
N THR A 159 -7.97 0.15 8.68
CA THR A 159 -8.33 -1.22 8.29
C THR A 159 -9.59 -1.21 7.42
N LEU A 160 -9.91 -2.32 6.76
CA LEU A 160 -11.12 -2.41 5.93
C LEU A 160 -12.40 -2.21 6.75
N ALA A 161 -12.44 -2.70 7.98
CA ALA A 161 -13.57 -2.50 8.89
C ALA A 161 -13.71 -1.03 9.29
N ASP A 162 -12.59 -0.36 9.58
CA ASP A 162 -12.59 1.05 9.98
C ASP A 162 -12.90 1.96 8.78
N LEU A 163 -12.45 1.63 7.58
CA LEU A 163 -12.69 2.38 6.34
C LEU A 163 -14.19 2.55 6.04
N VAL A 164 -15.03 1.61 6.48
CA VAL A 164 -16.49 1.66 6.32
C VAL A 164 -17.23 2.01 7.61
N SER A 165 -16.49 2.39 8.66
CA SER A 165 -17.06 2.66 9.99
C SER A 165 -16.72 4.01 10.56
N TYR A 166 -15.69 4.69 10.02
CA TYR A 166 -15.21 5.96 10.53
C TYR A 166 -14.98 6.96 9.39
N ASP A 167 -15.44 8.19 9.56
CA ASP A 167 -15.12 9.30 8.66
C ASP A 167 -13.92 10.09 9.15
N VAL A 168 -13.66 10.08 10.46
CA VAL A 168 -12.53 10.77 11.09
C VAL A 168 -11.60 9.81 11.81
N LYS A 169 -10.31 10.15 11.90
CA LYS A 169 -9.32 9.35 12.62
C LYS A 169 -9.47 9.51 14.14
N HIS A 170 -9.11 8.45 14.86
CA HIS A 170 -9.12 8.37 16.32
C HIS A 170 -7.77 7.87 16.82
N ASN A 171 -6.72 8.72 16.69
CA ASN A 171 -5.33 8.39 17.04
C ASN A 171 -4.93 8.88 18.43
N GLU A 172 -5.88 9.20 19.31
CA GLU A 172 -5.61 9.75 20.65
C GLU A 172 -4.70 8.83 21.49
N ALA A 173 -4.82 7.52 21.29
CA ALA A 173 -3.99 6.51 21.96
C ALA A 173 -2.49 6.61 21.60
N ASN A 174 -2.15 7.28 20.51
CA ASN A 174 -0.75 7.46 20.08
C ASN A 174 -0.02 8.56 20.84
N GLY A 175 -0.74 9.38 21.63
CA GLY A 175 -0.13 10.45 22.42
C GLY A 175 0.25 11.71 21.64
N GLU A 176 -0.07 11.77 20.34
CA GLU A 176 0.25 12.89 19.43
C GLU A 176 -0.90 13.92 19.32
N GLY A 177 -1.91 13.83 20.16
CA GLY A 177 -3.07 14.70 20.14
C GLY A 177 -3.90 14.59 18.86
N ASN A 178 -3.98 13.39 18.31
CA ASN A 178 -4.70 13.07 17.06
C ASN A 178 -4.20 13.85 15.81
N ARG A 179 -2.94 14.32 15.83
CA ARG A 179 -2.33 15.08 14.71
C ARG A 179 -1.62 14.19 13.71
N ASP A 180 -1.21 13.00 14.12
CA ASP A 180 -0.54 11.98 13.31
C ASP A 180 -1.51 11.23 12.40
N GLY A 181 -0.97 10.55 11.38
CA GLY A 181 -1.77 9.85 10.37
C GLY A 181 -2.50 10.78 9.39
N ALA A 182 -3.12 10.20 8.37
CA ALA A 182 -3.81 10.94 7.33
C ALA A 182 -5.17 11.49 7.79
N ASP A 183 -5.49 12.74 7.39
CA ASP A 183 -6.81 13.33 7.63
C ASP A 183 -7.83 12.91 6.57
N ASP A 184 -7.43 12.82 5.29
CA ASP A 184 -8.29 12.34 4.20
C ASP A 184 -8.10 10.83 4.00
N ASN A 185 -8.96 10.05 4.62
CA ASN A 185 -8.94 8.59 4.50
C ASN A 185 -9.78 8.07 3.34
N ARG A 186 -10.55 8.93 2.65
CA ARG A 186 -11.56 8.55 1.64
C ARG A 186 -12.47 7.44 2.14
N SER A 187 -12.80 7.50 3.43
CA SER A 187 -13.66 6.55 4.14
C SER A 187 -15.13 6.95 4.06
N TRP A 188 -16.00 6.08 4.52
CA TRP A 188 -17.42 6.35 4.69
C TRP A 188 -17.96 5.54 5.85
N ASN A 189 -18.42 6.20 6.91
CA ASN A 189 -18.94 5.55 8.12
C ASN A 189 -20.28 4.81 7.92
N CYS A 190 -20.83 4.84 6.70
CA CYS A 190 -22.13 4.24 6.34
C CYS A 190 -23.31 4.79 7.16
N GLY A 191 -23.20 6.05 7.64
CA GLY A 191 -24.24 6.78 8.32
C GLY A 191 -24.14 6.82 9.86
N VAL A 192 -23.19 6.09 10.45
CA VAL A 192 -22.92 6.12 11.89
C VAL A 192 -21.43 6.06 12.14
N GLU A 193 -20.88 7.03 12.87
CA GLU A 193 -19.46 7.03 13.25
C GLU A 193 -19.17 5.96 14.32
N GLY A 194 -18.21 5.09 14.04
CA GLY A 194 -17.78 4.07 14.98
C GLY A 194 -18.74 2.88 15.16
N PRO A 195 -18.68 2.20 16.31
CA PRO A 195 -19.49 1.01 16.58
C PRO A 195 -20.99 1.31 16.60
N THR A 196 -21.80 0.39 16.09
CA THR A 196 -23.26 0.51 16.08
C THR A 196 -23.93 -0.86 16.22
N GLY A 197 -25.14 -0.86 16.79
CA GLY A 197 -26.04 -2.00 16.82
C GLY A 197 -27.12 -1.96 15.72
N ASP A 198 -27.14 -0.93 14.85
CA ASP A 198 -28.15 -0.82 13.79
C ASP A 198 -27.93 -1.88 12.69
N PRO A 199 -28.88 -2.84 12.53
CA PRO A 199 -28.74 -3.91 11.55
C PRO A 199 -28.69 -3.42 10.08
N ALA A 200 -29.27 -2.25 9.77
CA ALA A 200 -29.21 -1.69 8.41
C ALA A 200 -27.80 -1.18 8.10
N VAL A 201 -27.20 -0.45 9.03
CA VAL A 201 -25.82 0.06 8.92
C VAL A 201 -24.84 -1.12 8.86
N LEU A 202 -24.98 -2.12 9.73
CA LEU A 202 -24.12 -3.30 9.74
C LEU A 202 -24.16 -4.07 8.41
N ARG A 203 -25.35 -4.28 7.83
CA ARG A 203 -25.49 -4.90 6.50
C ARG A 203 -24.86 -4.04 5.39
N LEU A 204 -24.97 -2.73 5.49
CA LEU A 204 -24.35 -1.82 4.52
C LEU A 204 -22.83 -1.89 4.59
N ARG A 205 -22.25 -1.83 5.79
CA ARG A 205 -20.79 -1.99 6.01
C ARG A 205 -20.28 -3.31 5.48
N GLU A 206 -20.97 -4.41 5.76
CA GLU A 206 -20.62 -5.74 5.23
C GLU A 206 -20.63 -5.76 3.69
N ARG A 207 -21.64 -5.18 3.08
CA ARG A 207 -21.70 -5.07 1.61
C ARG A 207 -20.55 -4.27 1.05
N GLN A 208 -20.19 -3.15 1.67
CA GLN A 208 -19.07 -2.32 1.19
C GLN A 208 -17.71 -2.99 1.37
N GLN A 209 -17.49 -3.71 2.47
CA GLN A 209 -16.30 -4.54 2.64
C GLN A 209 -16.16 -5.60 1.54
N LYS A 210 -17.27 -6.31 1.24
CA LYS A 210 -17.30 -7.29 0.14
C LYS A 210 -17.05 -6.65 -1.23
N ASN A 211 -17.60 -5.45 -1.50
CA ASN A 211 -17.34 -4.72 -2.73
C ASN A 211 -15.84 -4.38 -2.87
N LEU A 212 -15.24 -3.80 -1.84
CA LEU A 212 -13.82 -3.43 -1.84
C LEU A 212 -12.90 -4.63 -2.03
N LEU A 213 -13.17 -5.74 -1.32
CA LEU A 213 -12.42 -7.00 -1.48
C LEU A 213 -12.58 -7.61 -2.87
N ALA A 214 -13.82 -7.65 -3.40
CA ALA A 214 -14.07 -8.18 -4.74
C ALA A 214 -13.35 -7.35 -5.83
N ILE A 215 -13.43 -6.03 -5.73
CA ILE A 215 -12.72 -5.13 -6.65
C ILE A 215 -11.21 -5.37 -6.59
N THR A 216 -10.63 -5.43 -5.39
CA THR A 216 -9.20 -5.65 -5.22
C THR A 216 -8.74 -7.00 -5.78
N LEU A 217 -9.48 -8.07 -5.46
CA LEU A 217 -9.09 -9.44 -5.82
C LEU A 217 -9.39 -9.78 -7.29
N LEU A 218 -10.34 -9.11 -7.94
CA LEU A 218 -10.75 -9.44 -9.32
C LEU A 218 -10.22 -8.44 -10.37
N SER A 219 -9.62 -7.32 -9.96
CA SER A 219 -8.98 -6.40 -10.90
C SER A 219 -7.69 -7.00 -11.49
N ALA A 220 -7.35 -6.61 -12.72
CA ALA A 220 -6.05 -6.91 -13.32
C ALA A 220 -4.91 -6.26 -12.50
N GLY A 221 -3.77 -6.94 -12.38
CA GLY A 221 -2.65 -6.57 -11.49
C GLY A 221 -2.50 -7.51 -10.30
N VAL A 222 -1.59 -7.24 -9.40
CA VAL A 222 -1.31 -8.07 -8.21
C VAL A 222 -2.14 -7.59 -7.03
N PRO A 223 -3.09 -8.38 -6.49
CA PRO A 223 -3.89 -7.96 -5.35
C PRO A 223 -3.11 -8.05 -4.04
N MET A 224 -3.27 -7.05 -3.18
CA MET A 224 -2.78 -7.03 -1.81
C MET A 224 -3.92 -6.72 -0.85
N ILE A 225 -4.05 -7.49 0.22
CA ILE A 225 -4.98 -7.24 1.33
C ILE A 225 -4.19 -7.04 2.63
N SER A 226 -4.70 -6.22 3.51
CA SER A 226 -4.13 -6.07 4.86
C SER A 226 -4.59 -7.24 5.73
N MET A 227 -3.66 -7.80 6.51
CA MET A 227 -3.91 -8.93 7.41
C MET A 227 -5.10 -8.62 8.34
N GLY A 228 -6.08 -9.52 8.36
CA GLY A 228 -7.28 -9.42 9.19
C GLY A 228 -8.45 -8.68 8.54
N ASP A 229 -8.29 -8.08 7.36
CA ASP A 229 -9.41 -7.48 6.63
C ASP A 229 -10.47 -8.51 6.25
N GLU A 230 -10.06 -9.74 5.97
CA GLU A 230 -10.93 -10.89 5.72
C GLU A 230 -11.77 -11.30 6.94
N ALA A 231 -11.37 -10.87 8.14
CA ALA A 231 -12.02 -11.15 9.40
C ALA A 231 -12.57 -9.89 10.10
N ARG A 232 -12.62 -8.75 9.42
CA ARG A 232 -13.06 -7.46 9.96
C ARG A 232 -12.23 -6.95 11.13
N ARG A 233 -10.92 -7.16 11.11
CA ARG A 233 -10.02 -6.56 12.08
C ARG A 233 -10.23 -5.04 12.13
N THR A 234 -10.36 -4.48 13.33
CA THR A 234 -10.51 -3.05 13.56
C THR A 234 -9.36 -2.52 14.42
N GLN A 235 -8.93 -1.31 14.14
CA GLN A 235 -8.06 -0.50 14.99
C GLN A 235 -8.86 0.61 15.69
N ARG A 236 -10.19 0.44 15.77
CA ARG A 236 -11.13 1.36 16.45
C ARG A 236 -11.03 2.80 15.95
N GLY A 237 -10.77 2.96 14.63
CA GLY A 237 -10.58 4.26 14.00
C GLY A 237 -9.19 4.86 14.16
N ASN A 238 -8.22 4.14 14.74
CA ASN A 238 -6.82 4.55 14.68
C ASN A 238 -6.25 4.19 13.30
N ASN A 239 -5.81 5.20 12.54
CA ASN A 239 -5.27 5.02 11.21
C ASN A 239 -3.73 5.12 11.14
N ASN A 240 -3.06 5.07 12.28
CA ASN A 240 -1.60 5.19 12.39
C ASN A 240 -1.06 4.40 13.60
N ALA A 241 -1.36 3.10 13.66
CA ALA A 241 -1.12 2.26 14.84
C ALA A 241 0.34 1.78 15.00
N TRP A 242 1.33 2.41 14.36
CA TRP A 242 2.74 1.99 14.34
C TRP A 242 3.36 1.86 15.74
N CYS A 243 2.95 2.69 16.69
CA CYS A 243 3.46 2.69 18.07
C CYS A 243 2.61 1.85 19.04
N GLN A 244 1.59 1.14 18.55
CA GLN A 244 0.66 0.38 19.37
C GLN A 244 1.05 -1.10 19.42
N ASP A 245 1.60 -1.54 20.54
CA ASP A 245 1.81 -2.97 20.84
C ASP A 245 0.74 -3.42 21.87
N SER A 246 -0.49 -3.53 21.38
CA SER A 246 -1.66 -3.82 22.21
C SER A 246 -2.79 -4.45 21.38
N GLU A 247 -3.91 -4.77 22.05
CA GLU A 247 -5.14 -5.26 21.39
C GLU A 247 -5.67 -4.32 20.29
N LEU A 248 -5.20 -3.07 20.24
CA LEU A 248 -5.56 -2.14 19.19
C LEU A 248 -5.03 -2.60 17.82
N SER A 249 -3.81 -3.16 17.79
CA SER A 249 -3.13 -3.58 16.55
C SER A 249 -3.01 -5.10 16.40
N TRP A 250 -3.18 -5.86 17.47
CA TRP A 250 -3.12 -7.31 17.41
C TRP A 250 -4.29 -7.90 16.63
N LEU A 251 -4.07 -9.06 16.01
CA LEU A 251 -5.13 -9.81 15.36
C LEU A 251 -5.86 -10.69 16.39
N ASP A 252 -7.13 -10.41 16.62
CA ASP A 252 -8.01 -11.30 17.36
C ASP A 252 -8.45 -12.46 16.44
N TRP A 253 -7.91 -13.63 16.69
CA TRP A 253 -8.20 -14.83 15.90
C TRP A 253 -9.65 -15.32 16.06
N ALA A 254 -10.37 -14.94 17.11
CA ALA A 254 -11.78 -15.28 17.26
C ALA A 254 -12.66 -14.65 16.17
N LEU A 255 -12.23 -13.52 15.59
CA LEU A 255 -12.91 -12.86 14.47
C LEU A 255 -13.03 -13.76 13.23
N MET A 256 -12.13 -14.74 13.05
CA MET A 256 -12.20 -15.70 11.94
C MET A 256 -13.44 -16.58 12.01
N GLU A 257 -13.85 -16.96 13.22
CA GLU A 257 -15.07 -17.74 13.47
C GLU A 257 -16.31 -16.83 13.46
N GLU A 258 -16.23 -15.68 14.14
CA GLU A 258 -17.33 -14.71 14.20
C GLU A 258 -17.75 -14.23 12.81
N HIS A 259 -16.77 -13.97 11.94
CA HIS A 259 -16.99 -13.48 10.58
C HIS A 259 -16.70 -14.54 9.50
N ALA A 260 -16.94 -15.82 9.81
CA ALA A 260 -16.68 -16.94 8.89
C ALA A 260 -17.32 -16.76 7.50
N GLY A 261 -18.43 -16.00 7.39
CA GLY A 261 -19.07 -15.67 6.12
C GLY A 261 -18.20 -14.80 5.21
N LEU A 262 -17.49 -13.80 5.78
CA LEU A 262 -16.56 -12.95 5.03
C LEU A 262 -15.28 -13.71 4.70
N VAL A 263 -14.75 -14.47 5.65
CA VAL A 263 -13.57 -15.33 5.43
C VAL A 263 -13.81 -16.29 4.26
N ARG A 264 -14.98 -16.94 4.24
CA ARG A 264 -15.38 -17.81 3.12
C ARG A 264 -15.47 -17.03 1.81
N PHE A 265 -16.06 -15.84 1.83
CA PHE A 265 -16.19 -15.00 0.63
C PHE A 265 -14.80 -14.67 0.03
N VAL A 266 -13.84 -14.25 0.85
CA VAL A 266 -12.47 -13.99 0.41
C VAL A 266 -11.80 -15.25 -0.14
N ARG A 267 -11.94 -16.38 0.55
CA ARG A 267 -11.39 -17.67 0.10
C ARG A 267 -11.90 -18.05 -1.29
N GLU A 268 -13.20 -17.89 -1.54
CA GLU A 268 -13.78 -18.22 -2.86
C GLU A 268 -13.34 -17.23 -3.94
N LEU A 269 -13.16 -15.95 -3.62
CA LEU A 269 -12.60 -14.98 -4.57
C LEU A 269 -11.14 -15.30 -4.93
N VAL A 270 -10.32 -15.65 -3.95
CA VAL A 270 -8.92 -16.09 -4.20
C VAL A 270 -8.91 -17.36 -5.06
N ARG A 271 -9.77 -18.34 -4.75
CA ARG A 271 -9.90 -19.56 -5.55
C ARG A 271 -10.30 -19.24 -6.99
N LEU A 272 -11.33 -18.39 -7.17
CA LEU A 272 -11.78 -17.96 -8.50
C LEU A 272 -10.64 -17.31 -9.29
N ARG A 273 -9.91 -16.37 -8.65
CA ARG A 273 -8.76 -15.72 -9.27
C ARG A 273 -7.71 -16.73 -9.74
N CYS A 274 -7.31 -17.65 -8.86
CA CYS A 274 -6.27 -18.64 -9.18
C CYS A 274 -6.69 -19.68 -10.22
N SER A 275 -8.00 -19.99 -10.33
CA SER A 275 -8.48 -21.04 -11.25
C SER A 275 -9.01 -20.55 -12.58
N GLU A 276 -9.62 -19.36 -12.60
CA GLU A 276 -10.42 -18.89 -13.74
C GLU A 276 -9.88 -17.59 -14.37
N MET A 277 -8.88 -16.96 -13.73
CA MET A 277 -8.30 -15.70 -14.20
C MET A 277 -6.80 -15.83 -14.54
N PRO A 278 -6.38 -16.82 -15.36
CA PRO A 278 -4.98 -16.92 -15.78
C PRO A 278 -4.55 -15.75 -16.70
N LEU A 279 -5.49 -14.88 -17.08
CA LEU A 279 -5.24 -13.73 -17.98
C LEU A 279 -4.48 -12.58 -17.30
N VAL A 280 -4.12 -12.72 -16.03
CA VAL A 280 -3.34 -11.70 -15.32
C VAL A 280 -1.85 -12.05 -15.32
N ASP A 281 -1.51 -13.27 -15.75
CA ASP A 281 -0.14 -13.81 -15.81
C ASP A 281 0.33 -14.09 -17.26
N ALA A 282 -0.32 -13.51 -18.28
CA ALA A 282 0.03 -13.70 -19.68
C ALA A 282 0.42 -12.39 -20.37
#